data_df3cac4f4cc5820a0ed460e93a69267e
#
_entry.id   df3cac4f4cc5820a0ed460e93a69267e
#
_cell.length_a   1.000
_cell.length_b   1.000
_cell.length_c   1.000
_cell.angle_alpha   90.00
_cell.angle_beta   90.00
_cell.angle_gamma   90.00
#
_symmetry.space_group_name_H-M   'P 1'
#
loop_
_entity.id
_entity.type
_entity.pdbx_description
1 polymer ?
#
loop_
_entity_poly.entity_id
_entity_poly.type
_entity_poly.pdbx_seq_one_letter_code
_entity_poly.pdbx_strand_id
1 'polypeptide(L)'
;CRSYEHCLAIRRRTSLPFILDENIDGIDALLRGHADGAMDVINLKISKVGGLTKARQIRDLCVSLNIPMTIEDSWGGDIITAAIAHLAHSTPESLRFSATDFNSYVTVQNATGAPQRMSGHMVASNEPGLGISPNMDALGTAVAEYGR
;
A
#
# COMPACT_ATOMS: atom_id res chain seq x y z
N CYS A 1 8.33 -14.76 -4.98
CA CYS A 1 7.94 -15.50 -6.19
C CYS A 1 7.12 -14.59 -7.09
N ARG A 2 7.51 -14.43 -8.38
CA ARG A 2 6.78 -13.56 -9.32
C ARG A 2 5.69 -14.29 -10.11
N SER A 3 5.70 -15.62 -10.12
CA SER A 3 4.69 -16.42 -10.81
C SER A 3 3.55 -16.75 -9.86
N TYR A 4 2.34 -16.39 -10.26
CA TYR A 4 1.12 -16.72 -9.51
C TYR A 4 0.97 -18.23 -9.29
N GLU A 5 1.22 -19.03 -10.32
CA GLU A 5 1.11 -20.48 -10.27
C GLU A 5 2.09 -21.10 -9.26
N HIS A 6 3.30 -20.54 -9.16
CA HIS A 6 4.27 -20.98 -8.15
C HIS A 6 3.82 -20.57 -6.73
N CYS A 7 3.27 -19.38 -6.56
CA CYS A 7 2.71 -18.97 -5.27
C CYS A 7 1.55 -19.89 -4.85
N LEU A 8 0.64 -20.19 -5.76
CA LEU A 8 -0.47 -21.11 -5.51
C LEU A 8 0.02 -22.53 -5.18
N ALA A 9 1.06 -23.02 -5.88
CA ALA A 9 1.65 -24.32 -5.58
C ALA A 9 2.29 -24.38 -4.19
N ILE A 10 2.92 -23.29 -3.74
CA ILE A 10 3.46 -23.17 -2.37
C ILE A 10 2.32 -23.08 -1.36
N ARG A 11 1.31 -22.23 -1.61
CA ARG A 11 0.13 -22.08 -0.76
C ARG A 11 -0.52 -23.42 -0.43
N ARG A 12 -0.65 -24.30 -1.42
CA ARG A 12 -1.24 -25.65 -1.26
C ARG A 12 -0.43 -26.60 -0.40
N ARG A 13 0.83 -26.27 -0.08
CA ARG A 13 1.76 -27.08 0.71
C ARG A 13 2.06 -26.54 2.10
N THR A 14 1.44 -25.44 2.48
CA THR A 14 1.63 -24.81 3.79
C THR A 14 0.30 -24.57 4.48
N SER A 15 0.29 -24.71 5.80
CA SER A 15 -0.80 -24.29 6.67
C SER A 15 -0.58 -22.91 7.29
N LEU A 16 0.59 -22.29 7.02
CA LEU A 16 0.88 -20.96 7.53
C LEU A 16 0.07 -19.91 6.76
N PRO A 17 -0.27 -18.78 7.40
CA PRO A 17 -0.85 -17.64 6.72
C PRO A 17 -0.01 -17.24 5.51
N PHE A 18 -0.65 -17.03 4.37
CA PHE A 18 0.02 -16.77 3.11
C PHE A 18 -0.38 -15.42 2.53
N ILE A 19 0.60 -14.57 2.31
CA ILE A 19 0.39 -13.22 1.79
C ILE A 19 0.79 -13.20 0.32
N LEU A 20 -0.14 -12.81 -0.56
CA LEU A 20 0.21 -12.46 -1.95
C LEU A 20 0.66 -11.00 -2.01
N ASP A 21 1.83 -10.81 -2.59
CA ASP A 21 2.50 -9.52 -2.72
C ASP A 21 2.61 -9.09 -4.20
N GLU A 22 3.68 -9.50 -4.89
CA GLU A 22 3.97 -9.04 -6.24
C GLU A 22 2.94 -9.45 -7.29
N ASN A 23 2.09 -10.41 -7.00
CA ASN A 23 1.04 -10.88 -7.89
C ASN A 23 -0.27 -10.06 -7.77
N ILE A 24 -0.37 -9.14 -6.80
CA ILE A 24 -1.53 -8.24 -6.65
C ILE A 24 -1.22 -6.94 -7.39
N ASP A 25 -1.57 -6.88 -8.65
CA ASP A 25 -1.37 -5.73 -9.54
C ASP A 25 -2.67 -5.08 -10.02
N GLY A 26 -3.81 -5.63 -9.61
CA GLY A 26 -5.13 -5.12 -9.94
C GLY A 26 -6.27 -5.95 -9.38
N ILE A 27 -7.49 -5.55 -9.71
CA ILE A 27 -8.73 -6.21 -9.24
C ILE A 27 -8.83 -7.64 -9.76
N ASP A 28 -8.44 -7.88 -11.01
CA ASP A 28 -8.53 -9.22 -11.61
C ASP A 28 -7.63 -10.22 -10.89
N ALA A 29 -6.41 -9.81 -10.54
CA ALA A 29 -5.48 -10.62 -9.75
C ALA A 29 -6.00 -10.91 -8.35
N LEU A 30 -6.61 -9.92 -7.69
CA LEU A 30 -7.26 -10.09 -6.39
C LEU A 30 -8.41 -11.10 -6.47
N LEU A 31 -9.33 -10.95 -7.42
CA LEU A 31 -10.49 -11.83 -7.58
C LEU A 31 -10.07 -13.26 -7.91
N ARG A 32 -9.08 -13.43 -8.80
CA ARG A 32 -8.48 -14.73 -9.09
C ARG A 32 -7.88 -15.37 -7.82
N GLY A 33 -7.06 -14.61 -7.09
CA GLY A 33 -6.44 -15.09 -5.85
C GLY A 33 -7.46 -15.52 -4.80
N HIS A 34 -8.55 -14.77 -4.67
CA HIS A 34 -9.66 -15.10 -3.77
C HIS A 34 -10.37 -16.39 -4.22
N ALA A 35 -10.73 -16.50 -5.50
CA ALA A 35 -11.43 -17.67 -6.04
C ALA A 35 -10.59 -18.97 -5.91
N ASP A 36 -9.28 -18.87 -6.10
CA ASP A 36 -8.36 -20.02 -6.02
C ASP A 36 -7.95 -20.36 -4.57
N GLY A 37 -8.34 -19.57 -3.57
CA GLY A 37 -7.87 -19.70 -2.17
C GLY A 37 -6.35 -19.52 -2.05
N ALA A 38 -5.79 -18.66 -2.91
CA ALA A 38 -4.34 -18.50 -3.06
C ALA A 38 -3.68 -17.67 -1.96
N MET A 39 -4.47 -17.03 -1.08
CA MET A 39 -3.99 -16.09 -0.07
C MET A 39 -4.90 -16.02 1.13
N ASP A 40 -4.33 -15.59 2.24
CA ASP A 40 -5.07 -15.21 3.45
C ASP A 40 -5.05 -13.68 3.63
N VAL A 41 -4.00 -13.01 3.12
CA VAL A 41 -3.76 -11.57 3.19
C VAL A 41 -3.19 -11.11 1.85
N ILE A 42 -3.41 -9.85 1.48
CA ILE A 42 -2.71 -9.22 0.35
C ILE A 42 -1.78 -8.10 0.80
N ASN A 43 -0.72 -7.87 0.03
CA ASN A 43 0.01 -6.61 0.06
C ASN A 43 -0.59 -5.65 -0.97
N LEU A 44 -1.17 -4.56 -0.49
CA LEU A 44 -1.75 -3.51 -1.32
C LEU A 44 -0.74 -2.38 -1.49
N LYS A 45 -0.08 -2.36 -2.66
CA LYS A 45 0.92 -1.35 -3.04
C LYS A 45 0.27 -0.26 -3.88
N ILE A 46 0.22 0.96 -3.35
CA ILE A 46 -0.54 2.07 -3.93
C ILE A 46 -0.07 2.39 -5.36
N SER A 47 1.24 2.53 -5.58
CA SER A 47 1.79 2.87 -6.90
C SER A 47 1.58 1.74 -7.91
N LYS A 48 1.73 0.49 -7.48
CA LYS A 48 1.62 -0.69 -8.35
C LYS A 48 0.22 -0.84 -8.95
N VAL A 49 -0.81 -0.54 -8.17
CA VAL A 49 -2.20 -0.64 -8.64
C VAL A 49 -2.69 0.63 -9.36
N GLY A 50 -1.84 1.65 -9.50
CA GLY A 50 -2.13 2.87 -10.26
C GLY A 50 -2.63 4.05 -9.42
N GLY A 51 -2.25 4.12 -8.14
CA GLY A 51 -2.49 5.26 -7.26
C GLY A 51 -3.64 5.07 -6.27
N LEU A 52 -3.88 6.10 -5.43
CA LEU A 52 -4.83 6.04 -4.31
C LEU A 52 -6.26 5.67 -4.69
N THR A 53 -6.76 6.16 -5.83
CA THR A 53 -8.13 5.85 -6.28
C THR A 53 -8.30 4.36 -6.53
N LYS A 54 -7.35 3.74 -7.21
CA LYS A 54 -7.36 2.30 -7.48
C LYS A 54 -7.11 1.47 -6.22
N ALA A 55 -6.17 1.91 -5.39
CA ALA A 55 -5.89 1.26 -4.11
C ALA A 55 -7.12 1.27 -3.20
N ARG A 56 -7.88 2.39 -3.14
CA ARG A 56 -9.13 2.46 -2.40
C ARG A 56 -10.18 1.48 -2.95
N GLN A 57 -10.33 1.38 -4.27
CA GLN A 57 -11.27 0.42 -4.88
C GLN A 57 -10.94 -1.02 -4.49
N ILE A 58 -9.64 -1.39 -4.53
CA ILE A 58 -9.17 -2.73 -4.12
C ILE A 58 -9.39 -2.92 -2.63
N ARG A 59 -9.08 -1.92 -1.78
CA ARG A 59 -9.34 -1.96 -0.34
C ARG A 59 -10.82 -2.19 -0.05
N ASP A 60 -11.74 -1.45 -0.70
CA ASP A 60 -13.19 -1.59 -0.49
C ASP A 60 -13.69 -2.98 -0.90
N LEU A 61 -13.12 -3.54 -1.99
CA LEU A 61 -13.40 -4.91 -2.41
C LEU A 61 -12.87 -5.93 -1.39
N CYS A 62 -11.67 -5.76 -0.87
CA CYS A 62 -11.11 -6.60 0.19
C CYS A 62 -11.97 -6.56 1.47
N VAL A 63 -12.47 -5.38 1.84
CA VAL A 63 -13.42 -5.23 2.97
C VAL A 63 -14.69 -6.05 2.72
N SER A 64 -15.26 -5.97 1.51
CA SER A 64 -16.47 -6.72 1.14
C SER A 64 -16.24 -8.24 1.12
N LEU A 65 -15.03 -8.68 0.79
CA LEU A 65 -14.64 -10.11 0.74
C LEU A 65 -14.03 -10.61 2.06
N ASN A 66 -13.94 -9.76 3.09
CA ASN A 66 -13.29 -10.05 4.36
C ASN A 66 -11.83 -10.51 4.21
N ILE A 67 -11.06 -9.85 3.34
CA ILE A 67 -9.65 -10.13 3.10
C ILE A 67 -8.80 -9.09 3.82
N PRO A 68 -7.97 -9.49 4.79
CA PRO A 68 -7.01 -8.59 5.43
C PRO A 68 -5.94 -8.07 4.47
N MET A 69 -5.41 -6.88 4.76
CA MET A 69 -4.44 -6.21 3.90
C MET A 69 -3.26 -5.66 4.69
N THR A 70 -2.06 -5.81 4.14
CA THR A 70 -0.95 -4.92 4.42
C THR A 70 -1.05 -3.72 3.49
N ILE A 71 -1.06 -2.51 4.05
CA ILE A 71 -1.09 -1.27 3.27
C ILE A 71 0.35 -0.77 3.14
N GLU A 72 0.85 -0.76 1.91
CA GLU A 72 2.24 -0.39 1.64
C GLU A 72 2.43 0.20 0.23
N ASP A 73 3.68 0.28 -0.20
CA ASP A 73 4.06 0.57 -1.57
C ASP A 73 5.35 -0.19 -1.95
N SER A 74 5.83 0.01 -3.18
CA SER A 74 7.07 -0.62 -3.64
C SER A 74 8.31 0.08 -3.10
N TRP A 75 8.27 1.41 -2.98
CA TRP A 75 9.30 2.29 -2.45
C TRP A 75 8.76 3.71 -2.31
N GLY A 76 9.50 4.55 -1.58
CA GLY A 76 9.12 5.97 -1.47
C GLY A 76 9.82 6.69 -0.33
N GLY A 77 9.28 7.84 0.03
CA GLY A 77 9.69 8.68 1.13
C GLY A 77 8.45 9.29 1.79
N ASP A 78 8.51 10.57 2.14
CA ASP A 78 7.47 11.27 2.88
C ASP A 78 6.11 11.26 2.17
N ILE A 79 6.09 11.50 0.85
CA ILE A 79 4.85 11.60 0.06
C ILE A 79 4.12 10.25 0.06
N ILE A 80 4.85 9.17 -0.21
CA ILE A 80 4.29 7.82 -0.21
C ILE A 80 3.85 7.40 1.20
N THR A 81 4.65 7.71 2.22
CA THR A 81 4.28 7.44 3.61
C THR A 81 2.99 8.13 4.00
N ALA A 82 2.79 9.39 3.60
CA ALA A 82 1.52 10.09 3.83
C ALA A 82 0.34 9.39 3.14
N ALA A 83 0.51 8.95 1.90
CA ALA A 83 -0.52 8.22 1.16
C ALA A 83 -0.88 6.89 1.85
N ILE A 84 0.13 6.12 2.29
CA ILE A 84 -0.05 4.88 3.05
C ILE A 84 -0.81 5.16 4.35
N ALA A 85 -0.43 6.19 5.11
CA ALA A 85 -1.07 6.54 6.37
C ALA A 85 -2.56 6.86 6.18
N HIS A 86 -2.93 7.63 5.16
CA HIS A 86 -4.32 7.94 4.84
C HIS A 86 -5.13 6.71 4.44
N LEU A 87 -4.59 5.86 3.57
CA LEU A 87 -5.27 4.63 3.16
C LEU A 87 -5.44 3.67 4.34
N ALA A 88 -4.40 3.51 5.15
CA ALA A 88 -4.42 2.65 6.34
C ALA A 88 -5.41 3.15 7.41
N HIS A 89 -5.45 4.46 7.66
CA HIS A 89 -6.41 5.07 8.59
C HIS A 89 -7.87 4.87 8.16
N SER A 90 -8.12 4.90 6.86
CA SER A 90 -9.47 4.69 6.30
C SER A 90 -9.83 3.21 6.11
N THR A 91 -8.94 2.29 6.45
CA THR A 91 -9.17 0.84 6.39
C THR A 91 -9.66 0.34 7.74
N PRO A 92 -10.74 -0.48 7.81
CA PRO A 92 -11.20 -1.07 9.06
C PRO A 92 -10.07 -1.78 9.81
N GLU A 93 -9.97 -1.57 11.11
CA GLU A 93 -8.87 -2.09 11.94
C GLU A 93 -8.78 -3.63 11.87
N SER A 94 -9.92 -4.31 11.87
CA SER A 94 -9.99 -5.78 11.79
C SER A 94 -9.44 -6.37 10.49
N LEU A 95 -9.33 -5.55 9.43
CA LEU A 95 -8.82 -5.95 8.11
C LEU A 95 -7.50 -5.28 7.74
N ARG A 96 -6.98 -4.42 8.62
CA ARG A 96 -5.64 -3.85 8.49
C ARG A 96 -4.64 -4.78 9.17
N PHE A 97 -4.10 -5.75 8.43
CA PHE A 97 -3.11 -6.70 8.94
C PHE A 97 -1.83 -5.98 9.40
N SER A 98 -1.32 -5.08 8.56
CA SER A 98 -0.21 -4.18 8.90
C SER A 98 -0.19 -2.97 7.97
N ALA A 99 0.65 -2.00 8.28
CA ALA A 99 1.04 -0.93 7.39
C ALA A 99 2.53 -0.62 7.58
N THR A 100 3.17 -0.08 6.56
CA THR A 100 4.57 0.32 6.63
C THR A 100 4.73 1.81 6.38
N ASP A 101 5.93 2.29 6.59
CA ASP A 101 6.39 3.62 6.21
C ASP A 101 7.64 3.49 5.35
N PHE A 102 7.94 4.51 4.55
CA PHE A 102 9.17 4.57 3.75
C PHE A 102 10.06 5.74 4.10
N ASN A 103 9.55 6.76 4.80
CA ASN A 103 10.36 7.89 5.21
C ASN A 103 11.40 7.53 6.29
N SER A 104 11.21 6.45 7.03
CA SER A 104 12.23 5.93 7.95
C SER A 104 13.42 5.24 7.25
N TYR A 105 13.29 4.94 5.95
CA TYR A 105 14.34 4.28 5.14
C TYR A 105 15.17 5.26 4.32
N VAL A 106 14.81 6.53 4.29
CA VAL A 106 15.49 7.56 3.49
C VAL A 106 16.13 8.62 4.36
N THR A 107 17.21 9.20 3.89
CA THR A 107 17.96 10.26 4.59
C THR A 107 17.59 11.65 4.11
N VAL A 108 16.91 11.77 2.97
CA VAL A 108 16.48 13.05 2.39
C VAL A 108 14.96 13.17 2.51
N GLN A 109 14.50 14.19 3.20
CA GLN A 109 13.08 14.51 3.29
C GLN A 109 12.59 15.14 1.99
N ASN A 110 11.62 14.50 1.33
CA ASN A 110 11.02 15.00 0.10
C ASN A 110 9.69 15.74 0.31
N ALA A 111 9.23 15.85 1.55
CA ALA A 111 8.11 16.71 1.95
C ALA A 111 8.19 17.09 3.43
N THR A 112 7.53 18.19 3.80
CA THR A 112 7.31 18.58 5.20
C THR A 112 5.90 18.21 5.65
N GLY A 113 5.70 17.98 6.96
CA GLY A 113 4.41 17.59 7.52
C GLY A 113 4.06 16.11 7.37
N ALA A 114 4.97 15.30 6.83
CA ALA A 114 4.74 13.86 6.66
C ALA A 114 4.58 13.15 8.02
N PRO A 115 3.72 12.12 8.09
CA PRO A 115 3.58 11.30 9.28
C PRO A 115 4.92 10.70 9.70
N GLN A 116 5.18 10.71 11.01
CA GLN A 116 6.39 10.13 11.60
C GLN A 116 6.00 8.95 12.49
N ARG A 117 6.81 7.92 12.48
CA ARG A 117 6.62 6.78 13.38
C ARG A 117 7.05 7.14 14.79
N MET A 118 6.10 7.08 15.70
CA MET A 118 6.33 7.31 17.14
C MET A 118 5.86 6.08 17.93
N SER A 119 6.78 5.42 18.63
CA SER A 119 6.47 4.22 19.44
C SER A 119 5.72 3.14 18.65
N GLY A 120 6.10 2.90 17.38
CA GLY A 120 5.47 1.91 16.52
C GLY A 120 4.15 2.35 15.86
N HIS A 121 3.70 3.56 16.11
CA HIS A 121 2.46 4.11 15.57
C HIS A 121 2.72 5.29 14.64
N MET A 122 1.79 5.49 13.72
CA MET A 122 1.77 6.63 12.80
C MET A 122 0.34 7.13 12.64
N VAL A 123 0.19 8.46 12.53
CA VAL A 123 -1.12 9.11 12.38
C VAL A 123 -1.13 9.91 11.09
N ALA A 124 -2.15 9.73 10.26
CA ALA A 124 -2.37 10.56 9.08
C ALA A 124 -2.74 11.99 9.48
N SER A 125 -2.37 12.97 8.64
CA SER A 125 -2.75 14.37 8.85
C SER A 125 -4.27 14.57 8.71
N ASN A 126 -4.80 15.58 9.39
CA ASN A 126 -6.18 16.06 9.20
C ASN A 126 -6.26 17.24 8.19
N GLU A 127 -5.12 17.69 7.67
CA GLU A 127 -5.07 18.76 6.68
C GLU A 127 -5.54 18.25 5.30
N PRO A 128 -6.02 19.16 4.44
CA PRO A 128 -6.48 18.79 3.09
C PRO A 128 -5.43 18.06 2.25
N GLY A 129 -5.87 17.18 1.37
CA GLY A 129 -5.01 16.35 0.52
C GLY A 129 -4.27 15.29 1.33
N LEU A 130 -2.97 15.19 1.16
CA LEU A 130 -2.10 14.32 1.97
C LEU A 130 -1.63 15.00 3.27
N GLY A 131 -1.95 16.29 3.46
CA GLY A 131 -1.53 17.09 4.61
C GLY A 131 -0.02 17.33 4.67
N ILE A 132 0.64 17.39 3.54
CA ILE A 132 2.08 17.59 3.38
C ILE A 132 2.37 18.69 2.35
N SER A 133 3.57 19.26 2.43
CA SER A 133 4.10 20.19 1.42
C SER A 133 5.35 19.58 0.78
N PRO A 134 5.34 19.29 -0.55
CA PRO A 134 6.50 18.75 -1.25
C PRO A 134 7.70 19.68 -1.17
N ASN A 135 8.90 19.11 -0.96
CA ASN A 135 10.17 19.83 -1.05
C ASN A 135 10.66 19.75 -2.51
N MET A 136 10.38 20.80 -3.28
CA MET A 136 10.70 20.82 -4.70
C MET A 136 12.21 20.79 -4.98
N ASP A 137 13.04 21.35 -4.09
CA ASP A 137 14.49 21.30 -4.22
C ASP A 137 15.02 19.87 -4.07
N ALA A 138 14.45 19.10 -3.15
CA ALA A 138 14.81 17.70 -2.95
C ALA A 138 14.26 16.77 -4.04
N LEU A 139 13.11 17.11 -4.64
CA LEU A 139 12.50 16.35 -5.74
C LEU A 139 13.21 16.60 -7.08
N GLY A 140 13.85 17.77 -7.23
CA GLY A 140 14.56 18.13 -8.46
C GLY A 140 13.64 18.54 -9.61
N THR A 141 14.16 18.44 -10.84
CA THR A 141 13.43 18.83 -12.05
C THR A 141 12.37 17.81 -12.42
N ALA A 142 11.15 18.27 -12.73
CA ALA A 142 10.08 17.40 -13.21
C ALA A 142 10.47 16.72 -14.52
N VAL A 143 10.32 15.40 -14.59
CA VAL A 143 10.57 14.60 -15.81
C VAL A 143 9.33 14.47 -16.69
N ALA A 144 8.13 14.71 -16.13
CA ALA A 144 6.86 14.75 -16.83
C ALA A 144 5.82 15.52 -16.01
N GLU A 145 4.89 16.18 -16.67
CA GLU A 145 3.76 16.86 -16.07
C GLU A 145 2.45 16.34 -16.68
N TYR A 146 1.47 16.02 -15.83
CA TYR A 146 0.16 15.50 -16.23
C TYR A 146 -0.96 16.34 -15.63
N GLY A 147 -1.94 16.65 -16.45
CA GLY A 147 -3.17 17.32 -16.02
C GLY A 147 -3.02 18.84 -15.88
N ARG A 148 -3.45 19.54 -16.89
CA ARG A 148 -3.88 20.95 -16.80
C ARG A 148 -5.41 21.01 -16.84
#